data_e5a5b8fe0eed605314688597b4ec338f
#
_entry.id   e5a5b8fe0eed605314688597b4ec338f
#
_cell.length_a   1.000
_cell.length_b   1.000
_cell.length_c   1.000
_cell.angle_alpha   90.00
_cell.angle_beta   90.00
_cell.angle_gamma   90.00
#
_symmetry.space_group_name_H-M   'P 1'
#
loop_
_entity.id
_entity.type
_entity.pdbx_description
1 polymer ?
#
loop_
_entity_poly.entity_id
_entity_poly.type
_entity_poly.pdbx_seq_one_letter_code
_entity_poly.pdbx_strand_id
1 'polypeptide(L)'
;DHGEIERAVLADADEHEIASVAYDPWNATQLAASLLGKGVPMVEFIQGLRSYSEPTKELLSLLAESKLDHGGNPVLAWMASNLKTQRDKNENLMPHKLHSTGRIDGITALIMAIGRSMTMDQRSSPAITILD
;
A
#
# COMPACT_ATOMS: atom_id res chain seq x y z
N ASP A 1 4.74 17.80 3.94
CA ASP A 1 3.88 18.80 3.34
C ASP A 1 2.87 18.16 2.39
N HIS A 2 1.58 18.36 2.64
CA HIS A 2 0.49 17.79 1.84
C HIS A 2 0.54 18.27 0.38
N GLY A 3 0.99 19.49 0.13
CA GLY A 3 1.11 20.02 -1.21
C GLY A 3 2.14 19.27 -2.07
N GLU A 4 3.23 18.85 -1.47
CA GLU A 4 4.23 18.05 -2.17
C GLU A 4 3.74 16.64 -2.47
N ILE A 5 3.05 16.03 -1.52
CA ILE A 5 2.45 14.71 -1.71
C ILE A 5 1.41 14.77 -2.81
N GLU A 6 0.56 15.79 -2.80
CA GLU A 6 -0.46 15.98 -3.83
C GLU A 6 0.17 16.11 -5.22
N ARG A 7 1.21 16.93 -5.35
CA ARG A 7 1.91 17.10 -6.62
C ARG A 7 2.52 15.79 -7.13
N ALA A 8 3.10 15.00 -6.21
CA ALA A 8 3.68 13.71 -6.58
C ALA A 8 2.61 12.73 -7.08
N VAL A 9 1.48 12.64 -6.39
CA VAL A 9 0.38 11.76 -6.81
C VAL A 9 -0.19 12.19 -8.15
N LEU A 10 -0.36 13.50 -8.37
CA LEU A 10 -0.87 14.02 -9.65
C LEU A 10 0.12 13.77 -10.79
N ALA A 11 1.43 13.87 -10.54
CA ALA A 11 2.45 13.54 -11.52
C ALA A 11 2.40 12.06 -11.90
N ASP A 12 2.24 11.19 -10.93
CA ASP A 12 2.08 9.75 -11.17
C ASP A 12 0.79 9.47 -11.98
N ALA A 13 -0.28 10.18 -11.69
CA ALA A 13 -1.54 10.04 -12.41
C ALA A 13 -1.43 10.50 -13.87
N ASP A 14 -0.54 11.43 -14.18
CA ASP A 14 -0.27 11.85 -15.56
C ASP A 14 0.53 10.81 -16.35
N GLU A 15 1.39 10.05 -15.66
CA GLU A 15 2.25 9.05 -16.29
C GLU A 15 1.63 7.67 -16.35
N HIS A 16 0.71 7.37 -15.44
CA HIS A 16 0.11 6.05 -15.29
C HIS A 16 -1.41 6.13 -15.19
N GLU A 17 -2.08 5.11 -15.65
CA GLU A 17 -3.52 4.95 -15.41
C GLU A 17 -3.73 4.41 -14.00
N ILE A 18 -4.02 5.31 -13.05
CA ILE A 18 -4.25 4.93 -11.66
C ILE A 18 -5.68 4.42 -11.49
N ALA A 19 -5.83 3.14 -11.19
CA ALA A 19 -7.13 2.53 -10.98
C ALA A 19 -7.74 2.90 -9.63
N SER A 20 -6.89 3.02 -8.58
CA SER A 20 -7.34 3.33 -7.23
C SER A 20 -6.15 3.71 -6.36
N VAL A 21 -6.37 4.61 -5.40
CA VAL A 21 -5.39 4.97 -4.37
C VAL A 21 -6.03 4.71 -3.01
N ALA A 22 -5.45 3.79 -2.25
CA ALA A 22 -5.88 3.51 -0.89
C ALA A 22 -5.26 4.51 0.08
N TYR A 23 -6.04 5.01 1.03
CA TYR A 23 -5.53 5.94 2.04
C TYR A 23 -6.11 5.66 3.41
N ASP A 24 -5.36 6.05 4.44
CA ASP A 24 -5.80 5.98 5.83
C ASP A 24 -6.67 7.20 6.14
N PRO A 25 -7.97 7.01 6.46
CA PRO A 25 -8.87 8.13 6.70
C PRO A 25 -8.49 8.99 7.91
N TRP A 26 -7.70 8.47 8.86
CA TRP A 26 -7.33 9.22 10.06
C TRP A 26 -6.50 10.47 9.77
N ASN A 27 -5.56 10.37 8.83
CA ASN A 27 -4.56 11.43 8.64
C ASN A 27 -4.58 12.07 7.26
N ALA A 28 -5.41 11.57 6.34
CA ALA A 28 -5.33 11.97 4.94
C ALA A 28 -6.67 12.39 4.32
N THR A 29 -7.69 12.62 5.12
CA THR A 29 -9.04 12.95 4.62
C THR A 29 -9.04 14.20 3.75
N GLN A 30 -8.36 15.26 4.18
CA GLN A 30 -8.30 16.51 3.44
C GLN A 30 -7.53 16.37 2.12
N LEU A 31 -6.39 15.69 2.16
CA LEU A 31 -5.59 15.41 0.97
C LEU A 31 -6.39 14.53 0.00
N ALA A 32 -7.05 13.50 0.52
CA ALA A 32 -7.87 12.60 -0.29
C ALA A 32 -9.03 13.34 -0.96
N ALA A 33 -9.70 14.24 -0.25
CA ALA A 33 -10.78 15.06 -0.82
C ALA A 33 -10.27 15.96 -1.95
N SER A 34 -9.10 16.56 -1.78
CA SER A 34 -8.47 17.39 -2.82
C SER A 34 -8.13 16.56 -4.06
N LEU A 35 -7.51 15.40 -3.88
CA LEU A 35 -7.15 14.52 -4.97
C LEU A 35 -8.38 13.96 -5.70
N LEU A 36 -9.42 13.60 -4.94
CA LEU A 36 -10.67 13.13 -5.51
C LEU A 36 -11.31 14.21 -6.39
N GLY A 37 -11.29 15.46 -5.93
CA GLY A 37 -11.77 16.61 -6.71
C GLY A 37 -10.97 16.85 -8.00
N LYS A 38 -9.75 16.35 -8.07
CA LYS A 38 -8.87 16.44 -9.24
C LYS A 38 -8.88 15.18 -10.10
N GLY A 39 -9.80 14.27 -9.84
CA GLY A 39 -10.01 13.08 -10.68
C GLY A 39 -9.22 11.84 -10.29
N VAL A 40 -8.52 11.85 -9.14
CA VAL A 40 -7.81 10.66 -8.66
C VAL A 40 -8.78 9.79 -7.85
N PRO A 41 -8.93 8.50 -8.18
CA PRO A 41 -9.87 7.61 -7.47
C PRO A 41 -9.33 7.20 -6.10
N MET A 42 -9.75 7.93 -5.06
CA MET A 42 -9.33 7.71 -3.68
C MET A 42 -10.29 6.78 -2.96
N VAL A 43 -9.77 5.80 -2.22
CA VAL A 43 -10.56 4.81 -1.47
C VAL A 43 -10.01 4.65 -0.06
N GLU A 44 -10.89 4.71 0.93
CA GLU A 44 -10.50 4.50 2.32
C GLU A 44 -10.03 3.07 2.58
N PHE A 45 -8.96 2.95 3.33
CA PHE A 45 -8.46 1.68 3.82
C PHE A 45 -8.40 1.76 5.35
N ILE A 46 -9.31 1.08 6.02
CA ILE A 46 -9.38 1.07 7.48
C ILE A 46 -8.25 0.19 8.02
N GLN A 47 -7.32 0.82 8.72
CA GLN A 47 -6.17 0.10 9.27
C GLN A 47 -6.60 -0.79 10.43
N GLY A 48 -6.20 -2.04 10.38
CA GLY A 48 -6.52 -3.02 11.41
C GLY A 48 -6.18 -4.44 10.97
N LEU A 49 -6.21 -5.35 11.92
CA LEU A 49 -5.82 -6.75 11.71
C LEU A 49 -6.61 -7.41 10.57
N ARG A 50 -7.91 -7.17 10.53
CA ARG A 50 -8.79 -7.72 9.50
C ARG A 50 -8.42 -7.24 8.10
N SER A 51 -8.21 -5.93 7.95
CA SER A 51 -7.92 -5.32 6.65
C SER A 51 -6.55 -5.69 6.13
N TYR A 52 -5.58 -5.85 7.03
CA TYR A 52 -4.20 -6.14 6.68
C TYR A 52 -3.91 -7.62 6.44
N SER A 53 -4.72 -8.53 7.00
CA SER A 53 -4.37 -9.95 7.04
C SER A 53 -4.18 -10.56 5.65
N GLU A 54 -5.19 -10.53 4.82
CA GLU A 54 -5.09 -11.13 3.49
C GLU A 54 -4.07 -10.42 2.59
N PRO A 55 -4.00 -9.07 2.56
CA PRO A 55 -2.96 -8.40 1.79
C PRO A 55 -1.53 -8.70 2.26
N THR A 56 -1.32 -8.85 3.56
CA THR A 56 0.02 -9.19 4.09
C THR A 56 0.43 -10.60 3.65
N LYS A 57 -0.50 -11.55 3.72
CA LYS A 57 -0.28 -12.91 3.24
C LYS A 57 0.00 -12.93 1.75
N GLU A 58 -0.74 -12.13 0.98
CA GLU A 58 -0.53 -12.01 -0.47
C GLU A 58 0.84 -11.43 -0.80
N LEU A 59 1.28 -10.41 -0.06
CA LEU A 59 2.64 -9.87 -0.21
C LEU A 59 3.70 -10.97 -0.05
N LEU A 60 3.57 -11.77 1.02
CA LEU A 60 4.51 -12.86 1.28
C LEU A 60 4.49 -13.90 0.16
N SER A 61 3.31 -14.22 -0.36
CA SER A 61 3.14 -15.13 -1.49
C SER A 61 3.80 -14.60 -2.76
N LEU A 62 3.55 -13.32 -3.09
CA LEU A 62 4.15 -12.67 -4.26
C LEU A 62 5.68 -12.67 -4.19
N LEU A 63 6.22 -12.42 -3.00
CA LEU A 63 7.68 -12.44 -2.80
C LEU A 63 8.24 -13.85 -2.97
N ALA A 64 7.57 -14.86 -2.41
CA ALA A 64 8.00 -16.25 -2.53
C ALA A 64 7.97 -16.75 -3.98
N GLU A 65 7.03 -16.26 -4.78
CA GLU A 65 6.86 -16.64 -6.18
C GLU A 65 7.62 -15.71 -7.15
N SER A 66 8.34 -14.72 -6.63
CA SER A 66 9.07 -13.71 -7.43
C SER A 66 8.16 -12.96 -8.43
N LYS A 67 6.93 -12.68 -8.00
CA LYS A 67 5.91 -11.99 -8.82
C LYS A 67 5.76 -10.51 -8.50
N LEU A 68 6.59 -9.96 -7.62
CA LEU A 68 6.57 -8.55 -7.25
C LEU A 68 7.80 -7.84 -7.81
N ASP A 69 7.56 -6.83 -8.65
CA ASP A 69 8.61 -5.95 -9.14
C ASP A 69 8.49 -4.59 -8.44
N HIS A 70 9.46 -4.28 -7.58
CA HIS A 70 9.51 -3.03 -6.85
C HIS A 70 10.59 -2.07 -7.40
N GLY A 71 11.17 -2.36 -8.56
CA GLY A 71 12.18 -1.51 -9.19
C GLY A 71 13.51 -1.40 -8.44
N GLY A 72 13.73 -2.21 -7.40
CA GLY A 72 14.98 -2.18 -6.63
C GLY A 72 15.14 -0.96 -5.71
N ASN A 73 14.06 -0.30 -5.33
CA ASN A 73 14.11 0.89 -4.49
C ASN A 73 14.78 0.59 -3.14
N PRO A 74 15.93 1.23 -2.82
CA PRO A 74 16.68 0.91 -1.60
C PRO A 74 15.97 1.33 -0.31
N VAL A 75 15.14 2.36 -0.35
CA VAL A 75 14.37 2.78 0.83
C VAL A 75 13.31 1.74 1.16
N LEU A 76 12.62 1.24 0.15
CA LEU A 76 11.62 0.18 0.35
C LEU A 76 12.29 -1.11 0.85
N ALA A 77 13.45 -1.47 0.30
CA ALA A 77 14.21 -2.63 0.76
C ALA A 77 14.62 -2.48 2.22
N TRP A 78 15.07 -1.29 2.63
CA TRP A 78 15.37 -0.99 4.02
C TRP A 78 14.14 -1.12 4.92
N MET A 79 13.00 -0.57 4.51
CA MET A 79 11.76 -0.68 5.26
C MET A 79 11.31 -2.15 5.38
N ALA A 80 11.48 -2.94 4.33
CA ALA A 80 11.17 -4.36 4.37
C ALA A 80 12.04 -5.10 5.40
N SER A 81 13.31 -4.73 5.53
CA SER A 81 14.19 -5.32 6.54
C SER A 81 13.80 -4.96 7.97
N ASN A 82 13.09 -3.85 8.16
CA ASN A 82 12.61 -3.42 9.48
C ASN A 82 11.33 -4.14 9.90
N LEU A 83 10.63 -4.76 8.96
CA LEU A 83 9.29 -5.28 9.19
C LEU A 83 9.27 -6.42 10.21
N LYS A 84 8.41 -6.28 11.20
CA LYS A 84 7.95 -7.38 12.05
C LYS A 84 6.44 -7.52 11.87
N THR A 85 5.96 -8.74 11.97
CA THR A 85 4.53 -9.02 11.84
C THR A 85 3.98 -9.56 13.16
N GLN A 86 2.68 -9.36 13.36
CA GLN A 86 1.98 -10.00 14.46
C GLN A 86 0.89 -10.90 13.89
N ARG A 87 0.62 -11.97 14.63
CA ARG A 87 -0.38 -12.96 14.25
C ARG A 87 -1.30 -13.20 15.45
N ASP A 88 -2.60 -13.25 15.23
CA ASP A 88 -3.54 -13.56 16.28
C ASP A 88 -3.85 -15.06 16.33
N LYS A 89 -4.72 -15.47 17.25
CA LYS A 89 -5.13 -16.87 17.42
C LYS A 89 -5.94 -17.42 16.24
N ASN A 90 -6.47 -16.53 15.38
CA ASN A 90 -7.22 -16.88 14.17
C ASN A 90 -6.36 -16.85 12.91
N GLU A 91 -5.04 -16.83 13.06
CA GLU A 91 -4.07 -16.77 11.96
C GLU A 91 -4.14 -15.49 11.12
N ASN A 92 -4.73 -14.42 11.66
CA ASN A 92 -4.66 -13.10 11.01
C ASN A 92 -3.28 -12.50 11.19
N LEU A 93 -2.76 -11.90 10.13
CA LEU A 93 -1.40 -11.41 10.06
C LEU A 93 -1.40 -9.92 9.68
N MET A 94 -0.59 -9.11 10.35
CA MET A 94 -0.42 -7.71 9.98
C MET A 94 0.98 -7.19 10.39
N PRO A 95 1.45 -6.09 9.76
CA PRO A 95 2.67 -5.41 10.22
C PRO A 95 2.50 -4.92 11.66
N HIS A 96 3.56 -5.04 12.45
CA HIS A 96 3.56 -4.61 13.84
C HIS A 96 4.52 -3.42 14.01
N LYS A 97 3.99 -2.20 13.98
CA LYS A 97 4.81 -0.99 14.04
C LYS A 97 5.68 -0.89 15.30
N LEU A 98 5.12 -1.26 16.46
CA LEU A 98 5.82 -1.17 17.75
C LEU A 98 7.01 -2.13 17.86
N HIS A 99 6.92 -3.29 17.20
CA HIS A 99 7.98 -4.30 17.26
C HIS A 99 8.91 -4.25 16.04
N SER A 100 8.61 -3.41 15.07
CA SER A 100 9.48 -3.22 13.91
C SER A 100 10.72 -2.41 14.34
N THR A 101 11.87 -2.73 13.75
CA THR A 101 13.16 -2.15 14.14
C THR A 101 13.37 -0.74 13.60
N GLY A 102 12.46 -0.24 12.77
CA GLY A 102 12.51 1.10 12.18
C GLY A 102 11.24 1.39 11.44
N ARG A 103 11.27 2.38 10.56
CA ARG A 103 10.10 2.78 9.78
C ARG A 103 9.71 1.72 8.77
N ILE A 104 8.40 1.54 8.59
CA ILE A 104 7.81 0.56 7.68
C ILE A 104 6.71 1.17 6.81
N ASP A 105 6.65 2.49 6.71
CA ASP A 105 5.53 3.19 6.05
C ASP A 105 5.35 2.77 4.58
N GLY A 106 6.46 2.58 3.85
CA GLY A 106 6.41 2.13 2.47
C GLY A 106 5.86 0.71 2.31
N ILE A 107 6.23 -0.18 3.24
CA ILE A 107 5.71 -1.56 3.24
C ILE A 107 4.22 -1.56 3.60
N THR A 108 3.81 -0.73 4.56
CA THR A 108 2.40 -0.59 4.93
C THR A 108 1.59 -0.08 3.73
N ALA A 109 2.10 0.94 3.03
CA ALA A 109 1.45 1.48 1.84
C ALA A 109 1.35 0.42 0.73
N LEU A 110 2.40 -0.38 0.53
CA LEU A 110 2.38 -1.48 -0.44
C LEU A 110 1.31 -2.51 -0.10
N ILE A 111 1.20 -2.89 1.18
CA ILE A 111 0.17 -3.83 1.63
C ILE A 111 -1.23 -3.27 1.39
N MET A 112 -1.44 -1.99 1.65
CA MET A 112 -2.72 -1.32 1.36
C MET A 112 -3.04 -1.35 -0.14
N ALA A 113 -2.06 -1.11 -0.99
CA ALA A 113 -2.22 -1.17 -2.46
C ALA A 113 -2.55 -2.60 -2.91
N ILE A 114 -1.89 -3.60 -2.37
CA ILE A 114 -2.18 -5.02 -2.63
C ILE A 114 -3.61 -5.33 -2.21
N GLY A 115 -4.01 -4.92 -1.01
CA GLY A 115 -5.36 -5.12 -0.52
C GLY A 115 -6.41 -4.52 -1.43
N ARG A 116 -6.15 -3.32 -1.95
CA ARG A 116 -7.06 -2.69 -2.90
C ARG A 116 -7.12 -3.46 -4.22
N SER A 117 -5.99 -3.92 -4.73
CA SER A 117 -5.94 -4.69 -5.97
C SER A 117 -6.71 -6.01 -5.88
N MET A 118 -6.73 -6.64 -4.71
CA MET A 118 -7.45 -7.89 -4.49
C MET A 118 -8.97 -7.72 -4.55
N THR A 119 -9.48 -6.51 -4.29
CA THR A 119 -10.91 -6.22 -4.33
C THR A 119 -11.38 -5.72 -5.70
N MET A 120 -10.47 -5.48 -6.62
CA MET A 120 -10.79 -5.00 -7.96
C MET A 120 -11.08 -6.18 -8.90
N ASP A 121 -11.65 -5.86 -10.08
CA ASP A 121 -11.96 -6.89 -11.08
C ASP A 121 -10.68 -7.62 -11.51
N GLN A 122 -10.67 -8.93 -11.35
CA GLN A 122 -9.53 -9.79 -11.63
C GLN A 122 -9.26 -10.00 -13.13
N ARG A 123 -10.04 -9.40 -14.01
CA ARG A 123 -9.80 -9.49 -15.47
C ARG A 123 -8.61 -8.68 -15.93
N SER A 124 -8.09 -7.77 -15.09
CA SER A 124 -6.89 -7.03 -15.38
C SER A 124 -5.65 -7.82 -14.97
N SER A 125 -4.47 -7.37 -15.44
CA SER A 125 -3.20 -8.02 -15.14
C SER A 125 -2.97 -8.14 -13.63
N PRO A 126 -2.49 -9.30 -13.14
CA PRO A 126 -2.16 -9.48 -11.74
C PRO A 126 -0.86 -8.78 -11.30
N ALA A 127 -0.14 -8.16 -12.23
CA ALA A 127 1.12 -7.51 -11.90
C ALA A 127 0.91 -6.23 -11.10
N ILE A 128 1.68 -6.07 -10.03
CA ILE A 128 1.67 -4.89 -9.18
C ILE A 128 3.01 -4.18 -9.35
N THR A 129 2.96 -2.92 -9.78
CA THR A 129 4.15 -2.08 -9.92
C THR A 129 4.09 -0.97 -8.87
N ILE A 130 5.19 -0.78 -8.16
CA ILE A 130 5.30 0.30 -7.17
C ILE A 130 5.66 1.58 -7.90
N LEU A 131 4.84 2.61 -7.72
CA LEU A 131 5.12 3.95 -8.25
C LEU A 131 6.12 4.66 -7.34
N ASP A 132 7.12 5.29 -7.93
CA ASP A 132 8.14 6.05 -7.22
C ASP A 132 7.68 7.46 -6.84
#